data_a11faf64319e67ba0b7140fbc6b086b9
#
_entry.id   a11faf64319e67ba0b7140fbc6b086b9
#
_cell.length_a   1.000
_cell.length_b   1.000
_cell.length_c   1.000
_cell.angle_alpha   90.00
_cell.angle_beta   90.00
_cell.angle_gamma   90.00
#
_symmetry.space_group_name_H-M   'P 1'
#
loop_
_entity.id
_entity.type
_entity.pdbx_description
1 polymer ?
#
loop_
_entity_poly.entity_id
_entity_poly.type
_entity_poly.pdbx_seq_one_letter_code
_entity_poly.pdbx_strand_id
1 'polypeptide(L)'
;EVSKNAEKKEKIKGGVIIRHLALPGKIDDTIFALEWLKKNADGKSCISLMSQYTPVPFNSKTEAEKNWRENSLSTFENRLISKDEDEILRDIIEAYNFEYLFYQDLSDDTSWLPDFNKTQPFSNALAKPVWHWKEKFLKN
;
A
#
# COMPACT_ATOMS: atom_id res chain seq x y z
N GLU A 1 0.97 -45.16 -0.62
CA GLU A 1 0.79 -44.34 0.60
C GLU A 1 1.30 -42.93 0.30
N VAL A 2 0.39 -42.02 -0.03
CA VAL A 2 0.72 -40.61 -0.23
C VAL A 2 0.54 -39.90 1.10
N SER A 3 1.66 -39.55 1.72
CA SER A 3 1.72 -38.77 2.95
C SER A 3 1.10 -37.39 2.67
N LYS A 4 -0.08 -37.13 3.22
CA LYS A 4 -0.70 -35.82 3.27
C LYS A 4 0.01 -35.00 4.35
N ASN A 5 1.07 -34.28 3.98
CA ASN A 5 1.54 -33.17 4.78
C ASN A 5 0.51 -32.04 4.68
N ALA A 6 -0.40 -31.99 5.64
CA ALA A 6 -1.25 -30.82 5.85
C ALA A 6 -0.32 -29.69 6.33
N GLU A 7 0.00 -28.76 5.45
CA GLU A 7 0.64 -27.51 5.82
C GLU A 7 -0.18 -26.85 6.92
N LYS A 8 0.39 -26.85 8.12
CA LYS A 8 -0.17 -26.13 9.26
C LYS A 8 -0.08 -24.65 8.90
N LYS A 9 -1.18 -24.04 8.42
CA LYS A 9 -1.27 -22.60 8.25
C LYS A 9 -1.07 -21.96 9.62
N GLU A 10 0.13 -21.44 9.87
CA GLU A 10 0.40 -20.66 11.07
C GLU A 10 -0.45 -19.39 11.01
N LYS A 11 -1.32 -19.24 12.00
CA LYS A 11 -2.13 -18.04 12.15
C LYS A 11 -1.43 -17.11 13.12
N ILE A 12 -1.18 -15.87 12.70
CA ILE A 12 -0.75 -14.80 13.60
C ILE A 12 -1.83 -14.59 14.65
N LYS A 13 -1.51 -14.89 15.91
CA LYS A 13 -2.44 -14.76 17.05
C LYS A 13 -2.43 -13.36 17.66
N GLY A 14 -1.40 -12.57 17.39
CA GLY A 14 -1.22 -11.21 17.87
C GLY A 14 0.14 -10.69 17.44
N GLY A 15 0.35 -9.39 17.49
CA GLY A 15 1.61 -8.77 17.10
C GLY A 15 1.41 -7.40 16.47
N VAL A 16 2.50 -6.88 15.91
CA VAL A 16 2.53 -5.61 15.17
C VAL A 16 2.69 -5.89 13.69
N ILE A 17 1.90 -5.21 12.88
CA ILE A 17 2.09 -5.17 11.43
C ILE A 17 2.61 -3.79 11.07
N ILE A 18 3.78 -3.74 10.45
CA ILE A 18 4.39 -2.51 9.93
C ILE A 18 4.09 -2.46 8.44
N ARG A 19 3.34 -1.45 8.01
CA ARG A 19 3.02 -1.25 6.60
C ARG A 19 3.93 -0.17 6.03
N HIS A 20 4.58 -0.47 4.91
CA HIS A 20 5.41 0.46 4.16
C HIS A 20 4.92 0.54 2.72
N LEU A 21 4.67 1.76 2.24
CA LEU A 21 4.29 2.02 0.85
C LEU A 21 5.52 2.53 0.11
N ALA A 22 5.98 1.79 -0.88
CA ALA A 22 7.00 2.26 -1.81
C ALA A 22 6.42 3.36 -2.71
N LEU A 23 7.14 4.45 -2.84
CA LEU A 23 6.75 5.59 -3.67
C LEU A 23 7.57 5.62 -4.96
N PRO A 24 6.94 5.94 -6.12
CA PRO A 24 7.65 6.06 -7.39
C PRO A 24 8.76 7.10 -7.35
N GLY A 25 9.93 6.75 -7.88
CA GLY A 25 11.11 7.62 -7.85
C GLY A 25 11.78 7.75 -6.48
N LYS A 26 11.36 6.94 -5.48
CA LYS A 26 11.87 6.95 -4.10
C LYS A 26 12.22 5.55 -3.58
N ILE A 27 12.72 4.71 -4.47
CA ILE A 27 13.07 3.33 -4.11
C ILE A 27 14.23 3.31 -3.10
N ASP A 28 15.18 4.23 -3.20
CA ASP A 28 16.28 4.34 -2.23
C ASP A 28 15.76 4.60 -0.80
N ASP A 29 14.75 5.44 -0.64
CA ASP A 29 14.14 5.69 0.67
C ASP A 29 13.46 4.41 1.22
N THR A 30 12.87 3.61 0.31
CA THR A 30 12.30 2.30 0.67
C THR A 30 13.40 1.31 1.08
N ILE A 31 14.53 1.29 0.38
CA ILE A 31 15.68 0.45 0.75
C ILE A 31 16.15 0.79 2.15
N PHE A 32 16.37 2.07 2.46
CA PHE A 32 16.73 2.52 3.80
C PHE A 32 15.75 2.08 4.88
N ALA A 33 14.45 2.20 4.59
CA ALA A 33 13.41 1.75 5.51
C ALA A 33 13.47 0.24 5.76
N LEU A 34 13.66 -0.55 4.69
CA LEU A 34 13.76 -2.00 4.77
C LEU A 34 15.02 -2.45 5.51
N GLU A 35 16.17 -1.80 5.29
CA GLU A 35 17.39 -2.06 6.07
C GLU A 35 17.17 -1.84 7.57
N TRP A 36 16.53 -0.72 7.92
CA TRP A 36 16.22 -0.43 9.31
C TRP A 36 15.26 -1.47 9.89
N LEU A 37 14.23 -1.84 9.14
CA LEU A 37 13.25 -2.86 9.55
C LEU A 37 13.89 -4.22 9.72
N LYS A 38 14.79 -4.64 8.81
CA LYS A 38 15.54 -5.89 8.93
C LYS A 38 16.33 -5.94 10.21
N LYS A 39 17.02 -4.85 10.53
CA LYS A 39 17.87 -4.77 11.73
C LYS A 39 17.10 -4.74 13.04
N ASN A 40 15.93 -4.09 13.09
CA ASN A 40 15.27 -3.73 14.34
C ASN A 40 13.94 -4.46 14.59
N ALA A 41 13.26 -4.90 13.55
CA ALA A 41 11.88 -5.39 13.61
C ALA A 41 11.68 -6.82 13.05
N ASP A 42 12.68 -7.38 12.36
CA ASP A 42 12.60 -8.73 11.79
C ASP A 42 12.43 -9.78 12.91
N GLY A 43 11.56 -10.75 12.67
CA GLY A 43 11.17 -11.76 13.66
C GLY A 43 10.32 -11.25 14.83
N LYS A 44 10.11 -9.91 14.95
CA LYS A 44 9.31 -9.28 16.01
C LYS A 44 8.00 -8.70 15.50
N SER A 45 7.91 -8.43 14.21
CA SER A 45 6.74 -7.85 13.55
C SER A 45 6.55 -8.48 12.18
N CYS A 46 5.33 -8.39 11.67
CA CYS A 46 5.03 -8.70 10.28
C CYS A 46 5.20 -7.42 9.45
N ILE A 47 5.95 -7.50 8.36
CA ILE A 47 6.16 -6.38 7.45
C ILE A 47 5.24 -6.56 6.26
N SER A 48 4.48 -5.51 5.92
CA SER A 48 3.64 -5.46 4.73
C SER A 48 4.19 -4.38 3.80
N LEU A 49 4.95 -4.79 2.80
CA LEU A 49 5.46 -3.90 1.76
C LEU A 49 4.45 -3.83 0.61
N MET A 50 4.12 -2.61 0.22
CA MET A 50 3.15 -2.33 -0.82
C MET A 50 3.80 -1.52 -1.93
N SER A 51 3.63 -1.95 -3.19
CA SER A 51 4.05 -1.22 -4.39
C SER A 51 2.89 -0.48 -5.10
N GLN A 52 1.69 -0.54 -4.54
CA GLN A 52 0.47 -0.01 -5.15
C GLN A 52 0.20 1.45 -4.77
N TYR A 53 1.17 2.34 -4.97
CA TYR A 53 0.84 3.76 -4.97
C TYR A 53 -0.03 4.06 -6.19
N THR A 54 -1.17 4.69 -5.96
CA THR A 54 -2.08 5.12 -7.02
C THR A 54 -2.19 6.63 -7.01
N PRO A 55 -1.82 7.31 -8.11
CA PRO A 55 -1.99 8.74 -8.22
C PRO A 55 -3.47 9.12 -8.12
N VAL A 56 -3.80 10.00 -7.18
CA VAL A 56 -5.16 10.52 -7.07
C VAL A 56 -5.34 11.65 -8.06
N PRO A 57 -6.30 11.55 -9.01
CA PRO A 57 -6.60 12.65 -9.93
C PRO A 57 -7.19 13.82 -9.16
N PHE A 58 -6.63 15.00 -9.36
CA PHE A 58 -7.10 16.21 -8.71
C PHE A 58 -7.73 17.17 -9.72
N ASN A 59 -8.97 17.52 -9.49
CA ASN A 59 -9.62 18.62 -10.19
C ASN A 59 -9.38 19.91 -9.40
N SER A 60 -8.24 20.57 -9.65
CA SER A 60 -7.95 21.86 -9.04
C SER A 60 -8.88 22.91 -9.62
N LYS A 61 -9.53 23.69 -8.76
CA LYS A 61 -10.46 24.76 -9.16
C LYS A 61 -9.75 26.09 -9.40
N THR A 62 -8.57 26.25 -8.84
CA THR A 62 -7.77 27.46 -8.94
C THR A 62 -6.32 27.14 -9.26
N GLU A 63 -5.59 28.09 -9.86
CA GLU A 63 -4.16 27.94 -10.13
C GLU A 63 -3.34 27.82 -8.84
N ALA A 64 -3.77 28.49 -7.78
CA ALA A 64 -3.13 28.39 -6.47
C ALA A 64 -3.23 26.96 -5.89
N GLU A 65 -4.38 26.29 -6.01
CA GLU A 65 -4.54 24.88 -5.61
C GLU A 65 -3.67 23.96 -6.45
N LYS A 66 -3.56 24.21 -7.74
CA LYS A 66 -2.72 23.42 -8.64
C LYS A 66 -1.25 23.54 -8.23
N ASN A 67 -0.74 24.74 -8.09
CA ASN A 67 0.64 25.00 -7.69
C ASN A 67 0.96 24.39 -6.31
N TRP A 68 0.05 24.50 -5.34
CA TRP A 68 0.23 23.91 -4.03
C TRP A 68 0.37 22.37 -4.13
N ARG A 69 -0.44 21.73 -4.95
CA ARG A 69 -0.41 20.28 -5.15
C ARG A 69 0.84 19.81 -5.86
N GLU A 70 1.22 20.49 -6.95
CA GLU A 70 2.45 20.20 -7.67
C GLU A 70 3.67 20.29 -6.75
N ASN A 71 3.74 21.33 -5.94
CA ASN A 71 4.80 21.46 -4.93
C ASN A 71 4.75 20.37 -3.86
N SER A 72 3.56 20.01 -3.37
CA SER A 72 3.41 18.96 -2.35
C SER A 72 3.78 17.57 -2.87
N LEU A 73 3.59 17.32 -4.17
CA LEU A 73 3.94 16.06 -4.83
C LEU A 73 5.34 16.06 -5.46
N SER A 74 6.09 17.17 -5.37
CA SER A 74 7.42 17.29 -6.00
C SER A 74 8.50 16.41 -5.35
N THR A 75 8.22 15.84 -4.19
CA THR A 75 9.17 14.98 -3.46
C THR A 75 9.26 13.56 -4.01
N PHE A 76 8.31 13.12 -4.82
CA PHE A 76 8.28 11.84 -5.52
C PHE A 76 7.56 11.96 -6.85
N GLU A 77 7.60 10.94 -7.68
CA GLU A 77 6.94 10.94 -8.98
C GLU A 77 5.46 10.53 -8.84
N ASN A 78 4.52 11.39 -9.26
CA ASN A 78 3.08 11.11 -9.14
C ASN A 78 2.60 10.18 -10.27
N ARG A 79 3.08 8.95 -10.28
CA ARG A 79 2.75 7.86 -11.21
C ARG A 79 2.64 6.53 -10.47
N LEU A 80 2.25 5.48 -11.14
CA LEU A 80 2.38 4.11 -10.61
C LEU A 80 3.86 3.73 -10.51
N ILE A 81 4.17 2.78 -9.62
CA ILE A 81 5.47 2.09 -9.58
C ILE A 81 5.71 1.46 -10.96
N SER A 82 6.91 1.60 -11.50
CA SER A 82 7.30 0.94 -12.75
C SER A 82 7.65 -0.53 -12.51
N LYS A 83 7.70 -1.31 -13.59
CA LYS A 83 8.13 -2.71 -13.50
C LYS A 83 9.57 -2.84 -13.02
N ASP A 84 10.45 -1.96 -13.46
CA ASP A 84 11.86 -1.96 -13.05
C ASP A 84 11.98 -1.66 -11.54
N GLU A 85 11.18 -0.72 -11.03
CA GLU A 85 11.13 -0.43 -9.60
C GLU A 85 10.58 -1.62 -8.79
N ASP A 86 9.55 -2.31 -9.31
CA ASP A 86 8.99 -3.52 -8.67
C ASP A 86 10.01 -4.67 -8.66
N GLU A 87 10.78 -4.86 -9.74
CA GLU A 87 11.85 -5.85 -9.81
C GLU A 87 12.93 -5.56 -8.76
N ILE A 88 13.38 -4.31 -8.63
CA ILE A 88 14.34 -3.90 -7.59
C ILE A 88 13.80 -4.22 -6.19
N LEU A 89 12.52 -3.94 -5.92
CA LEU A 89 11.91 -4.24 -4.62
C LEU A 89 11.89 -5.74 -4.34
N ARG A 90 11.61 -6.59 -5.34
CA ARG A 90 11.64 -8.06 -5.22
C ARG A 90 13.02 -8.58 -4.92
N ASP A 91 14.02 -8.10 -5.65
CA ASP A 91 15.42 -8.47 -5.45
C ASP A 91 15.88 -8.16 -4.01
N ILE A 92 15.49 -6.99 -3.49
CA ILE A 92 15.83 -6.57 -2.13
C ILE A 92 15.12 -7.44 -1.08
N ILE A 93 13.83 -7.75 -1.29
CA ILE A 93 13.07 -8.63 -0.41
C ILE A 93 13.72 -10.00 -0.33
N GLU A 94 14.14 -10.55 -1.48
CA GLU A 94 14.83 -11.83 -1.56
C GLU A 94 16.18 -11.77 -0.85
N ALA A 95 16.97 -10.73 -1.10
CA ALA A 95 18.29 -10.55 -0.48
C ALA A 95 18.22 -10.38 1.03
N TYR A 96 17.23 -9.67 1.56
CA TYR A 96 17.08 -9.46 3.00
C TYR A 96 16.45 -10.65 3.72
N ASN A 97 15.69 -11.49 3.02
CA ASN A 97 15.09 -12.71 3.56
C ASN A 97 14.42 -12.48 4.93
N PHE A 98 13.39 -11.63 4.95
CA PHE A 98 12.62 -11.37 6.17
C PHE A 98 11.87 -12.59 6.66
N GLU A 99 11.79 -12.77 7.99
CA GLU A 99 11.07 -13.90 8.59
C GLU A 99 9.55 -13.81 8.34
N TYR A 100 8.97 -12.61 8.46
CA TYR A 100 7.55 -12.36 8.20
C TYR A 100 7.37 -11.13 7.31
N LEU A 101 7.25 -11.35 6.01
CA LEU A 101 7.00 -10.27 5.05
C LEU A 101 5.87 -10.65 4.09
N PHE A 102 4.94 -9.70 3.91
CA PHE A 102 3.97 -9.73 2.82
C PHE A 102 4.37 -8.68 1.79
N TYR A 103 4.45 -9.10 0.55
CA TYR A 103 4.58 -8.21 -0.58
C TYR A 103 3.26 -8.16 -1.36
N GLN A 104 2.77 -6.96 -1.59
CA GLN A 104 1.61 -6.77 -2.43
C GLN A 104 2.07 -6.58 -3.87
N ASP A 105 1.69 -7.54 -4.74
CA ASP A 105 2.04 -7.53 -6.15
C ASP A 105 1.61 -6.25 -6.85
N LEU A 106 2.42 -5.81 -7.82
CA LEU A 106 2.10 -4.68 -8.67
C LEU A 106 0.82 -4.97 -9.47
N SER A 107 -0.09 -4.02 -9.48
CA SER A 107 -1.34 -4.09 -10.24
C SER A 107 -1.64 -2.75 -10.89
N ASP A 108 -2.02 -2.80 -12.15
CA ASP A 108 -2.48 -1.63 -12.91
C ASP A 108 -3.95 -1.29 -12.60
N ASP A 109 -4.64 -2.13 -11.82
CA ASP A 109 -6.03 -1.91 -11.43
C ASP A 109 -6.13 -0.82 -10.36
N THR A 110 -6.76 0.29 -10.72
CA THR A 110 -7.05 1.42 -9.83
C THR A 110 -8.53 1.48 -9.41
N SER A 111 -9.34 0.49 -9.79
CA SER A 111 -10.77 0.44 -9.50
C SER A 111 -11.10 0.37 -8.01
N TRP A 112 -10.12 -0.04 -7.19
CA TRP A 112 -10.23 -0.10 -5.74
C TRP A 112 -10.13 1.30 -5.07
N LEU A 113 -9.68 2.34 -5.80
CA LEU A 113 -9.52 3.69 -5.24
C LEU A 113 -10.88 4.26 -4.84
N PRO A 114 -11.06 4.64 -3.56
CA PRO A 114 -12.35 5.16 -3.11
C PRO A 114 -12.68 6.52 -3.75
N ASP A 115 -13.89 6.68 -4.23
CA ASP A 115 -14.42 7.99 -4.62
C ASP A 115 -15.25 8.60 -3.49
N PHE A 116 -14.60 9.38 -2.63
CA PHE A 116 -15.24 10.02 -1.48
C PHE A 116 -16.26 11.11 -1.84
N ASN A 117 -16.48 11.41 -3.13
CA ASN A 117 -17.58 12.25 -3.58
C ASN A 117 -18.91 11.46 -3.65
N LYS A 118 -18.85 10.13 -3.66
CA LYS A 118 -20.02 9.26 -3.67
C LYS A 118 -20.41 8.84 -2.25
N THR A 119 -21.69 8.61 -2.04
CA THR A 119 -22.22 8.06 -0.79
C THR A 119 -21.65 6.66 -0.49
N GLN A 120 -21.44 5.85 -1.55
CA GLN A 120 -20.73 4.58 -1.50
C GLN A 120 -19.35 4.76 -2.17
N PRO A 121 -18.30 5.13 -1.43
CA PRO A 121 -16.99 5.42 -2.00
C PRO A 121 -16.21 4.19 -2.43
N PHE A 122 -16.47 3.04 -1.81
CA PHE A 122 -15.73 1.80 -2.04
C PHE A 122 -16.40 0.91 -3.09
N SER A 123 -15.62 0.28 -3.95
CA SER A 123 -16.09 -0.71 -4.92
C SER A 123 -16.51 -2.03 -4.28
N ASN A 124 -15.97 -2.33 -3.08
CA ASN A 124 -16.30 -3.56 -2.35
C ASN A 124 -17.69 -3.44 -1.71
N ALA A 125 -18.62 -4.33 -2.10
CA ALA A 125 -19.98 -4.38 -1.59
C ALA A 125 -20.08 -4.63 -0.07
N LEU A 126 -19.04 -5.19 0.56
CA LEU A 126 -18.98 -5.42 2.00
C LEU A 126 -18.53 -4.17 2.78
N ALA A 127 -17.90 -3.21 2.12
CA ALA A 127 -17.45 -1.96 2.72
C ALA A 127 -18.60 -0.94 2.72
N LYS A 128 -19.58 -1.12 3.63
CA LYS A 128 -20.73 -0.23 3.73
C LYS A 128 -20.41 0.98 4.59
N PRO A 129 -20.48 2.22 4.07
CA PRO A 129 -20.28 3.42 4.85
C PRO A 129 -21.46 3.60 5.82
N VAL A 130 -21.17 3.97 7.05
CA VAL A 130 -22.19 4.27 8.08
C VAL A 130 -22.45 5.75 8.19
N TRP A 131 -21.58 6.59 7.67
CA TRP A 131 -21.66 8.04 7.72
C TRP A 131 -21.06 8.69 6.47
N HIS A 132 -21.72 9.74 6.00
CA HIS A 132 -21.24 10.55 4.89
C HIS A 132 -21.32 12.05 5.25
N TRP A 133 -20.35 12.84 4.85
CA TRP A 133 -20.24 14.24 5.26
C TRP A 133 -21.41 15.12 4.80
N LYS A 134 -22.06 14.81 3.65
CA LYS A 134 -23.28 15.48 3.18
C LYS A 134 -24.55 14.88 3.79
N GLU A 135 -24.67 13.56 3.81
CA GLU A 135 -25.89 12.82 4.13
C GLU A 135 -25.96 12.37 5.60
N LYS A 136 -24.85 12.59 6.36
CA LYS A 136 -24.71 12.19 7.76
C LYS A 136 -24.76 10.67 7.93
N PHE A 137 -25.58 10.16 8.87
CA PHE A 137 -25.73 8.72 9.08
C PHE A 137 -26.56 8.09 7.98
N LEU A 138 -26.02 7.06 7.35
CA LEU A 138 -26.67 6.30 6.30
C LEU A 138 -27.46 5.16 6.89
N LYS A 139 -28.68 4.95 6.38
CA LYS A 139 -29.47 3.76 6.69
C LYS A 139 -29.00 2.63 5.78
N ASN A 140 -28.41 1.60 6.35
CA ASN A 140 -28.01 0.38 5.67
C ASN A 140 -29.16 -0.62 5.62
#